data_7571f7efff0d8b62da42239f6f5142ba
#
_entry.id   7571f7efff0d8b62da42239f6f5142ba
#
_cell.length_a   1.000
_cell.length_b   1.000
_cell.length_c   1.000
_cell.angle_alpha   90.00
_cell.angle_beta   90.00
_cell.angle_gamma   90.00
#
_symmetry.space_group_name_H-M   'P 1'
#
loop_
_entity.id
_entity.type
_entity.pdbx_description
1 polymer ?
#
loop_
_entity_poly.entity_id
_entity_poly.type
_entity_poly.pdbx_seq_one_letter_code
_entity_poly.pdbx_strand_id
1 'polypeptide(L)'
;MKFMITWQFHQGKLHEAYAQFSKMTPKDDAADRGSSIKQIGRWHDLARGRGVIICESDSAEAVSNWALNWNSVLDADIAVVLDDAETRALGKKRAKS
;
A
#
# COMPACT_ATOMS: atom_id res chain seq x y z
N MET A 1 -6.92 -9.25 6.67
CA MET A 1 -6.35 -8.09 7.39
C MET A 1 -6.12 -6.97 6.38
N LYS A 2 -6.45 -5.76 6.76
CA LYS A 2 -6.28 -4.60 5.87
C LYS A 2 -5.06 -3.79 6.25
N PHE A 3 -4.35 -3.32 5.24
CA PHE A 3 -3.14 -2.52 5.40
C PHE A 3 -3.28 -1.21 4.63
N MET A 4 -2.75 -0.15 5.22
CA MET A 4 -2.55 1.11 4.54
C MET A 4 -1.05 1.28 4.34
N ILE A 5 -0.66 1.45 3.07
CA ILE A 5 0.73 1.73 2.72
C ILE A 5 0.78 3.16 2.23
N THR A 6 1.62 3.97 2.86
CA THR A 6 1.90 5.32 2.37
C THR A 6 3.35 5.36 1.95
N TRP A 7 3.65 6.13 0.90
CA TRP A 7 5.03 6.25 0.43
C TRP A 7 5.41 7.68 0.13
N GLN A 8 6.71 7.92 0.14
CA GLN A 8 7.34 9.16 -0.26
C GLN A 8 8.55 8.82 -1.11
N PHE A 9 8.61 9.34 -2.34
CA PHE A 9 9.76 9.13 -3.19
C PHE A 9 10.99 9.84 -2.64
N HIS A 10 12.16 9.20 -2.82
CA HIS A 10 13.43 9.81 -2.50
C HIS A 10 13.66 11.03 -3.38
N GLN A 11 14.39 12.01 -2.86
CA GLN A 11 14.75 13.20 -3.63
C GLN A 11 15.46 12.81 -4.93
N GLY A 12 14.97 13.38 -6.05
CA GLY A 12 15.53 13.10 -7.37
C GLY A 12 15.07 11.83 -8.05
N LYS A 13 14.21 11.04 -7.41
CA LYS A 13 13.73 9.75 -7.95
C LYS A 13 12.32 9.76 -8.51
N LEU A 14 11.59 10.85 -8.32
CA LEU A 14 10.18 10.94 -8.66
C LEU A 14 9.90 10.67 -10.15
N HIS A 15 10.61 11.36 -11.04
CA HIS A 15 10.37 11.22 -12.49
C HIS A 15 10.77 9.84 -13.01
N GLU A 16 11.86 9.29 -12.51
CA GLU A 16 12.31 7.93 -12.84
C GLU A 16 11.27 6.90 -12.41
N ALA A 17 10.74 7.04 -11.20
CA ALA A 17 9.75 6.12 -10.66
C ALA A 17 8.44 6.19 -11.44
N TYR A 18 7.96 7.38 -11.79
CA TYR A 18 6.75 7.53 -12.59
C TYR A 18 6.93 6.99 -14.00
N ALA A 19 8.10 7.18 -14.61
CA ALA A 19 8.40 6.60 -15.90
C ALA A 19 8.34 5.07 -15.85
N GLN A 20 8.91 4.47 -14.80
CA GLN A 20 8.88 3.03 -14.58
C GLN A 20 7.43 2.55 -14.37
N PHE A 21 6.68 3.22 -13.52
CA PHE A 21 5.29 2.87 -13.23
C PHE A 21 4.40 2.95 -14.48
N SER A 22 4.61 3.97 -15.31
CA SER A 22 3.80 4.19 -16.52
C SER A 22 3.95 3.08 -17.56
N LYS A 23 5.06 2.33 -17.51
CA LYS A 23 5.33 1.21 -18.42
C LYS A 23 4.73 -0.09 -17.92
N MET A 24 4.30 -0.16 -16.68
CA MET A 24 3.75 -1.39 -16.09
C MET A 24 2.34 -1.64 -16.62
N THR A 25 2.15 -2.84 -17.13
CA THR A 25 0.82 -3.34 -17.50
C THR A 25 0.08 -3.81 -16.24
N PRO A 26 -1.25 -4.04 -16.30
CA PRO A 26 -1.97 -4.66 -15.18
C PRO A 26 -1.35 -6.00 -14.74
N LYS A 27 -0.82 -6.77 -15.69
CA LYS A 27 -0.13 -8.03 -15.39
C LYS A 27 1.17 -7.80 -14.65
N ASP A 28 1.95 -6.81 -15.06
CA ASP A 28 3.20 -6.44 -14.39
C ASP A 28 2.93 -5.96 -12.96
N ASP A 29 1.89 -5.14 -12.79
CA ASP A 29 1.48 -4.62 -11.48
C ASP A 29 1.06 -5.76 -10.55
N ALA A 30 0.28 -6.71 -11.06
CA ALA A 30 -0.14 -7.89 -10.29
C ALA A 30 1.05 -8.76 -9.88
N ALA A 31 2.03 -8.95 -10.77
CA ALA A 31 3.24 -9.72 -10.48
C ALA A 31 4.10 -9.01 -9.42
N ASP A 32 4.22 -7.69 -9.50
CA ASP A 32 4.95 -6.88 -8.52
C ASP A 32 4.32 -6.99 -7.13
N ARG A 33 3.01 -6.89 -7.06
CA ARG A 33 2.24 -6.97 -5.80
C ARG A 33 2.28 -8.37 -5.18
N GLY A 34 2.20 -9.39 -6.02
CA GLY A 34 2.09 -10.77 -5.59
C GLY A 34 0.64 -11.23 -5.39
N SER A 35 0.43 -12.54 -5.48
CA SER A 35 -0.91 -13.15 -5.48
C SER A 35 -1.58 -13.15 -4.11
N SER A 36 -0.82 -12.94 -3.03
CA SER A 36 -1.35 -12.93 -1.65
C SER A 36 -1.98 -11.59 -1.26
N ILE A 37 -1.92 -10.59 -2.13
CA ILE A 37 -2.39 -9.24 -1.83
C ILE A 37 -3.52 -8.85 -2.78
N LYS A 38 -4.63 -8.41 -2.20
CA LYS A 38 -5.74 -7.81 -2.94
C LYS A 38 -5.66 -6.30 -2.76
N GLN A 39 -5.43 -5.59 -3.85
CA GLN A 39 -5.44 -4.13 -3.83
C GLN A 39 -6.88 -3.62 -3.85
N ILE A 40 -7.23 -2.81 -2.85
CA ILE A 40 -8.56 -2.18 -2.76
C ILE A 40 -8.53 -0.85 -3.50
N GLY A 41 -7.48 -0.07 -3.32
CA GLY A 41 -7.31 1.20 -4.03
C GLY A 41 -5.89 1.72 -3.91
N ARG A 42 -5.54 2.60 -4.85
CA ARG A 42 -4.23 3.26 -4.87
C ARG A 42 -4.42 4.66 -5.45
N TRP A 43 -3.89 5.65 -4.76
CA TRP A 43 -4.01 7.05 -5.16
C TRP A 43 -2.65 7.73 -5.04
N HIS A 44 -2.40 8.66 -5.95
CA HIS A 44 -1.10 9.32 -6.10
C HIS A 44 -1.23 10.83 -5.91
N ASP A 45 -0.41 11.37 -5.00
CA ASP A 45 -0.18 12.82 -4.90
C ASP A 45 1.07 13.11 -5.73
N LEU A 46 0.85 13.37 -7.02
CA LEU A 46 1.94 13.46 -7.98
C LEU A 46 2.88 14.62 -7.69
N ALA A 47 2.33 15.76 -7.30
CA ALA A 47 3.12 16.97 -7.06
C ALA A 47 4.13 16.79 -5.93
N ARG A 48 3.77 16.01 -4.90
CA ARG A 48 4.63 15.78 -3.74
C ARG A 48 5.38 14.45 -3.77
N GLY A 49 5.16 13.66 -4.80
CA GLY A 49 5.83 12.37 -4.93
C GLY A 49 5.46 11.37 -3.83
N ARG A 50 4.21 11.38 -3.40
CA ARG A 50 3.71 10.48 -2.36
C ARG A 50 2.38 9.88 -2.77
N GLY A 51 1.94 8.88 -2.01
CA GLY A 51 0.65 8.28 -2.28
C GLY A 51 0.22 7.33 -1.20
N VAL A 52 -0.91 6.66 -1.43
CA VAL A 52 -1.51 5.74 -0.49
C VAL A 52 -2.10 4.54 -1.21
N ILE A 53 -1.92 3.36 -0.61
CA ILE A 53 -2.56 2.11 -1.04
C ILE A 53 -3.36 1.58 0.15
N ILE A 54 -4.56 1.11 -0.14
CA ILE A 54 -5.31 0.26 0.80
C ILE A 54 -5.35 -1.13 0.17
N CYS A 55 -4.93 -2.14 0.92
CA CYS A 55 -4.91 -3.51 0.44
C CYS A 55 -5.33 -4.47 1.55
N GLU A 56 -5.59 -5.70 1.14
CA GLU A 56 -5.98 -6.80 2.03
C GLU A 56 -5.08 -7.98 1.80
N SER A 57 -4.60 -8.59 2.87
CA SER A 57 -3.76 -9.78 2.83
C SER A 57 -3.78 -10.48 4.19
N ASP A 58 -3.55 -11.79 4.18
CA ASP A 58 -3.33 -12.56 5.40
C ASP A 58 -1.84 -12.63 5.77
N SER A 59 -0.97 -12.02 4.95
CA SER A 59 0.47 -12.11 5.10
C SER A 59 1.12 -10.74 5.19
N ALA A 60 1.57 -10.37 6.39
CA ALA A 60 2.38 -9.17 6.61
C ALA A 60 3.71 -9.25 5.84
N GLU A 61 4.28 -10.46 5.72
CA GLU A 61 5.49 -10.70 4.95
C GLU A 61 5.30 -10.34 3.47
N ALA A 62 4.18 -10.74 2.87
CA ALA A 62 3.88 -10.42 1.47
C ALA A 62 3.77 -8.91 1.26
N VAL A 63 3.10 -8.21 2.16
CA VAL A 63 2.95 -6.75 2.09
C VAL A 63 4.30 -6.05 2.22
N SER A 64 5.13 -6.50 3.16
CA SER A 64 6.47 -5.95 3.36
C SER A 64 7.37 -6.22 2.15
N ASN A 65 7.28 -7.41 1.57
CA ASN A 65 8.04 -7.76 0.37
C ASN A 65 7.67 -6.87 -0.82
N TRP A 66 6.40 -6.55 -0.97
CA TRP A 66 5.95 -5.62 -2.01
C TRP A 66 6.58 -4.24 -1.83
N ALA A 67 6.58 -3.72 -0.61
CA ALA A 67 7.22 -2.44 -0.31
C ALA A 67 8.72 -2.47 -0.65
N LEU A 68 9.40 -3.57 -0.37
CA LEU A 68 10.83 -3.73 -0.65
C LEU A 68 11.15 -3.70 -2.15
N ASN A 69 10.21 -4.06 -3.01
CA ASN A 69 10.41 -3.97 -4.46
C ASN A 69 10.67 -2.53 -4.93
N TRP A 70 10.25 -1.55 -4.14
CA TRP A 70 10.35 -0.13 -4.51
C TRP A 70 11.25 0.69 -3.59
N ASN A 71 11.87 0.10 -2.57
CA ASN A 71 12.59 0.87 -1.56
C ASN A 71 13.88 1.51 -2.07
N SER A 72 14.33 1.18 -3.28
CA SER A 72 15.44 1.90 -3.91
C SER A 72 15.05 3.33 -4.35
N VAL A 73 13.75 3.60 -4.54
CA VAL A 73 13.25 4.89 -5.04
C VAL A 73 12.31 5.58 -4.06
N LEU A 74 11.80 4.88 -3.06
CA LEU A 74 10.84 5.45 -2.11
C LEU A 74 10.99 4.83 -0.72
N ASP A 75 10.48 5.55 0.27
CA ASP A 75 10.25 5.02 1.62
C ASP A 75 8.76 4.73 1.77
N ALA A 76 8.42 3.60 2.37
CA ALA A 76 7.05 3.19 2.60
C ALA A 76 6.79 2.96 4.08
N ASP A 77 5.63 3.41 4.54
CA ASP A 77 5.10 3.11 5.86
C ASP A 77 3.91 2.16 5.71
N ILE A 78 3.86 1.13 6.54
CA ILE A 78 2.81 0.12 6.51
C ILE A 78 2.09 0.12 7.86
N ALA A 79 0.77 0.31 7.84
CA ALA A 79 -0.06 0.27 9.03
C ALA A 79 -1.18 -0.75 8.86
N VAL A 80 -1.50 -1.47 9.92
CA VAL A 80 -2.72 -2.29 9.97
C VAL A 80 -3.88 -1.35 10.25
N VAL A 81 -4.91 -1.43 9.44
CA VAL A 81 -6.07 -0.56 9.56
C VAL A 81 -7.36 -1.38 9.61
N LEU A 82 -8.41 -0.79 10.15
CA LEU A 82 -9.74 -1.36 10.21
C LEU A 82 -10.69 -0.50 9.38
N ASP A 83 -11.62 -1.14 8.68
CA ASP A 83 -12.69 -0.41 8.03
C ASP A 83 -13.76 0.01 9.04
N ASP A 84 -14.79 0.69 8.57
CA ASP A 84 -15.88 1.18 9.44
C ASP A 84 -16.59 0.05 10.16
N ALA A 85 -16.88 -1.04 9.45
CA ALA A 85 -17.60 -2.18 10.03
C ALA A 85 -16.78 -2.85 11.14
N GLU A 86 -15.50 -3.07 10.89
CA GLU A 86 -14.57 -3.63 11.87
C GLU A 86 -14.41 -2.70 13.07
N THR A 87 -14.32 -1.41 12.83
CA THR A 87 -14.21 -0.39 13.88
C THR A 87 -15.45 -0.36 14.76
N ARG A 88 -16.64 -0.40 14.15
CA ARG A 88 -17.90 -0.45 14.89
C ARG A 88 -18.02 -1.72 15.73
N ALA A 89 -17.61 -2.86 15.18
CA ALA A 89 -17.64 -4.13 15.89
C ALA A 89 -16.74 -4.10 17.13
N LEU A 90 -15.54 -3.56 16.98
CA LEU A 90 -14.62 -3.39 18.13
C LEU A 90 -15.21 -2.44 19.17
N GLY A 91 -15.78 -1.31 18.74
CA GLY A 91 -16.40 -0.35 19.63
C GLY A 91 -17.53 -0.96 20.45
N LYS A 92 -18.35 -1.80 19.84
CA LYS A 92 -19.42 -2.53 20.53
C LYS A 92 -18.89 -3.50 21.58
N LYS A 93 -17.82 -4.23 21.26
CA LYS A 93 -17.16 -5.11 22.24
C LYS A 93 -16.64 -4.34 23.43
N ARG A 94 -16.02 -3.20 23.21
CA ARG A 94 -15.49 -2.36 24.27
C ARG A 94 -16.59 -1.77 25.16
N ALA A 95 -17.71 -1.40 24.56
CA ALA A 95 -18.84 -0.82 25.28
C ALA A 95 -19.49 -1.83 26.25
N LYS A 96 -19.37 -3.13 25.99
CA LYS A 96 -19.88 -4.20 26.85
C LYS A 96 -18.92 -4.57 27.99
N SER A 97 -17.71 -4.11 27.92
CA SER A 97 -16.69 -4.36 28.93
C SER A 97 -16.75 -3.33 30.02
#